data_2ec83fac345e48dabce4f8d5e7f9ec7e
#
_entry.id   2ec83fac345e48dabce4f8d5e7f9ec7e
#
_cell.length_a   1.000
_cell.length_b   1.000
_cell.length_c   1.000
_cell.angle_alpha   90.00
_cell.angle_beta   90.00
_cell.angle_gamma   90.00
#
_symmetry.space_group_name_H-M   'P 1'
#
loop_
_entity.id
_entity.type
_entity.pdbx_description
1 polymer ?
#
loop_
_entity_poly.entity_id
_entity_poly.type
_entity_poly.pdbx_seq_one_letter_code
_entity_poly.pdbx_strand_id
1 'polypeptide(L)'
;MRNQIFRTVKEWLLDSGFNIILDDENRRILIIEKEAHGIKNMILIVSDSILIMEQFLFEVKNPTEKIYKTLLQKNRDIVHGAFVLDNTGRRVIFRDTLPTDNMAQNEVMASINSLGILVGEFTNEMIEMSK
;
A
#
# COMPACT_ATOMS: atom_id res chain seq x y z
N MET A 1 4.93 9.00 -23.84
CA MET A 1 5.16 10.05 -22.84
C MET A 1 4.27 9.89 -21.63
N ARG A 2 2.97 9.84 -21.82
CA ARG A 2 2.01 9.68 -20.74
C ARG A 2 2.22 8.41 -19.91
N ASN A 3 2.65 7.31 -20.56
CA ASN A 3 2.88 6.03 -19.91
C ASN A 3 4.34 5.81 -19.49
N GLN A 4 5.19 6.82 -19.65
CA GLN A 4 6.60 6.68 -19.32
C GLN A 4 6.82 6.44 -17.82
N ILE A 5 6.10 7.17 -16.96
CA ILE A 5 6.19 6.99 -15.51
C ILE A 5 5.70 5.60 -15.12
N PHE A 6 4.61 5.14 -15.73
CA PHE A 6 4.10 3.79 -15.51
C PHE A 6 5.16 2.73 -15.81
N ARG A 7 5.82 2.84 -16.97
CA ARG A 7 6.86 1.89 -17.39
C ARG A 7 8.07 1.95 -16.47
N THR A 8 8.45 3.14 -16.04
CA THR A 8 9.56 3.32 -15.10
C THR A 8 9.27 2.65 -13.77
N VAL A 9 8.09 2.87 -13.20
CA VAL A 9 7.69 2.22 -11.94
C VAL A 9 7.67 0.71 -12.11
N LYS A 10 7.12 0.21 -13.20
CA LYS A 10 7.10 -1.22 -13.50
C LYS A 10 8.51 -1.81 -13.54
N GLU A 11 9.44 -1.15 -14.20
CA GLU A 11 10.83 -1.61 -14.27
C GLU A 11 11.48 -1.65 -12.89
N TRP A 12 11.26 -0.63 -12.06
CA TRP A 12 11.77 -0.59 -10.70
C TRP A 12 11.26 -1.77 -9.87
N LEU A 13 9.98 -2.11 -10.03
CA LEU A 13 9.38 -3.23 -9.31
C LEU A 13 9.97 -4.56 -9.75
N LEU A 14 10.14 -4.76 -11.06
CA LEU A 14 10.75 -5.96 -11.59
C LEU A 14 12.21 -6.11 -11.13
N ASP A 15 12.96 -5.01 -11.17
CA ASP A 15 14.37 -5.01 -10.72
C ASP A 15 14.49 -5.32 -9.23
N SER A 16 13.47 -4.99 -8.44
CA SER A 16 13.45 -5.22 -7.00
C SER A 16 12.84 -6.57 -6.62
N GLY A 17 12.54 -7.42 -7.59
CA GLY A 17 12.08 -8.79 -7.35
C GLY A 17 10.62 -8.96 -7.04
N PHE A 18 9.77 -7.96 -7.35
CA PHE A 18 8.33 -8.09 -7.18
C PHE A 18 7.71 -8.89 -8.33
N ASN A 19 6.72 -9.71 -8.00
CA ASN A 19 5.87 -10.35 -9.01
C ASN A 19 4.77 -9.38 -9.41
N ILE A 20 4.60 -9.19 -10.71
CA ILE A 20 3.52 -8.36 -11.24
C ILE A 20 2.37 -9.28 -11.62
N ILE A 21 1.27 -9.18 -10.88
CA ILE A 21 0.09 -10.02 -11.06
C ILE A 21 -0.83 -9.45 -12.12
N LEU A 22 -0.95 -8.12 -12.16
CA LEU A 22 -1.71 -7.40 -13.17
C LEU A 22 -0.86 -6.27 -13.71
N ASP A 23 -0.79 -6.18 -15.03
CA ASP A 23 -0.09 -5.12 -15.76
C ASP A 23 -1.08 -4.51 -16.77
N ASP A 24 -1.78 -3.46 -16.34
CA ASP A 24 -2.76 -2.79 -17.18
C ASP A 24 -2.26 -1.38 -17.52
N GLU A 25 -1.51 -1.28 -18.60
CA GLU A 25 -0.93 -0.01 -19.04
C GLU A 25 -2.01 1.00 -19.47
N ASN A 26 -3.13 0.53 -20.01
CA ASN A 26 -4.20 1.43 -20.45
C ASN A 26 -4.84 2.18 -19.29
N ARG A 27 -5.07 1.49 -18.17
CA ARG A 27 -5.59 2.10 -16.94
C ARG A 27 -4.47 2.58 -16.03
N ARG A 28 -3.22 2.25 -16.34
CA ARG A 28 -2.05 2.56 -15.53
C ARG A 28 -2.16 1.99 -14.12
N ILE A 29 -2.55 0.72 -14.05
CA ILE A 29 -2.71 -0.02 -12.81
C ILE A 29 -1.76 -1.21 -12.82
N LEU A 30 -1.02 -1.37 -11.72
CA LEU A 30 -0.21 -2.55 -11.45
C LEU A 30 -0.72 -3.19 -10.17
N ILE A 31 -0.76 -4.52 -10.14
CA ILE A 31 -0.96 -5.27 -8.90
C ILE A 31 0.27 -6.12 -8.69
N ILE A 32 0.86 -6.01 -7.51
CA ILE A 32 2.14 -6.65 -7.19
C ILE A 32 2.04 -7.55 -5.98
N GLU A 33 3.00 -8.48 -5.89
CA GLU A 33 3.11 -9.42 -4.80
C GLU A 33 4.57 -9.71 -4.48
N LYS A 34 4.86 -9.83 -3.20
CA LYS A 34 6.14 -10.32 -2.68
C LYS A 34 5.89 -10.83 -1.27
N GLU A 35 5.43 -12.09 -1.18
CA GLU A 35 4.96 -12.68 0.08
C GLU A 35 5.97 -12.59 1.22
N ALA A 36 7.25 -12.82 0.93
CA ALA A 36 8.31 -12.76 1.94
C ALA A 36 8.38 -11.37 2.61
N HIS A 37 7.86 -10.33 1.97
CA HIS A 37 7.86 -8.96 2.48
C HIS A 37 6.48 -8.48 2.91
N GLY A 38 5.49 -9.38 2.99
CA GLY A 38 4.13 -9.01 3.39
C GLY A 38 3.32 -8.27 2.31
N ILE A 39 3.81 -8.26 1.09
CA ILE A 39 3.13 -7.58 -0.03
C ILE A 39 2.23 -8.58 -0.76
N LYS A 40 0.93 -8.34 -0.72
CA LYS A 40 -0.07 -9.23 -1.32
C LYS A 40 -1.17 -8.41 -1.96
N ASN A 41 -1.31 -8.55 -3.28
CA ASN A 41 -2.30 -7.83 -4.07
C ASN A 41 -2.27 -6.33 -3.82
N MET A 42 -1.06 -5.76 -3.69
CA MET A 42 -0.92 -4.31 -3.58
C MET A 42 -1.22 -3.67 -4.93
N ILE A 43 -2.12 -2.71 -4.93
CA ILE A 43 -2.52 -1.96 -6.12
C ILE A 43 -1.71 -0.68 -6.21
N LEU A 44 -1.07 -0.46 -7.37
CA LEU A 44 -0.42 0.80 -7.68
C LEU A 44 -1.17 1.46 -8.82
N ILE A 45 -1.57 2.70 -8.62
CA ILE A 45 -2.24 3.51 -9.64
C ILE A 45 -1.30 4.67 -9.98
N VAL A 46 -0.90 4.74 -11.23
CA VAL A 46 0.08 5.74 -11.70
C VAL A 46 -0.65 6.81 -12.51
N SER A 47 -0.92 7.95 -11.89
CA SER A 47 -1.45 9.10 -12.61
C SER A 47 -0.31 10.03 -13.07
N ASP A 48 -0.65 11.11 -13.76
CA ASP A 48 0.36 12.04 -14.27
C ASP A 48 1.10 12.77 -13.15
N SER A 49 0.44 13.00 -12.02
CA SER A 49 1.00 13.79 -10.92
C SER A 49 1.23 13.03 -9.63
N ILE A 50 0.63 11.84 -9.48
CA ILE A 50 0.67 11.11 -8.22
C ILE A 50 0.70 9.60 -8.47
N LEU A 51 1.49 8.89 -7.67
CA LEU A 51 1.47 7.44 -7.55
C LEU A 51 0.70 7.09 -6.28
N ILE A 52 -0.32 6.25 -6.41
CA ILE A 52 -1.12 5.78 -5.29
C ILE A 52 -0.81 4.31 -5.07
N MET A 53 -0.56 3.93 -3.81
CA MET A 53 -0.31 2.54 -3.40
C MET A 53 -1.30 2.17 -2.33
N GLU A 54 -2.02 1.06 -2.53
CA GLU A 54 -3.01 0.58 -1.57
C GLU A 54 -2.95 -0.93 -1.43
N GLN A 55 -3.05 -1.41 -0.20
CA GLN A 55 -3.21 -2.83 0.07
C GLN A 55 -4.28 -3.05 1.14
N PHE A 56 -5.27 -3.87 0.83
CA PHE A 56 -6.26 -4.31 1.81
C PHE A 56 -5.58 -5.14 2.89
N LEU A 57 -5.87 -4.84 4.16
CA LEU A 57 -5.28 -5.54 5.30
C LEU A 57 -6.27 -6.46 6.00
N PHE A 58 -7.39 -5.92 6.45
CA PHE A 58 -8.41 -6.71 7.17
C PHE A 58 -9.74 -5.98 7.23
N GLU A 59 -10.78 -6.72 7.56
CA GLU A 59 -12.12 -6.18 7.77
C GLU A 59 -12.43 -6.12 9.27
N VAL A 60 -13.01 -5.01 9.71
CA VAL A 60 -13.50 -4.84 11.08
C VAL A 60 -14.91 -5.40 11.15
N LYS A 61 -15.05 -6.62 11.65
CA LYS A 61 -16.36 -7.30 11.74
C LYS A 61 -17.24 -6.76 12.85
N ASN A 62 -16.63 -6.41 13.99
CA ASN A 62 -17.33 -5.90 15.15
C ASN A 62 -16.76 -4.52 15.53
N PRO A 63 -17.26 -3.44 14.89
CA PRO A 63 -16.68 -2.11 15.07
C PRO A 63 -16.81 -1.63 16.52
N THR A 64 -15.72 -1.11 17.06
CA THR A 64 -15.69 -0.43 18.35
C THR A 64 -14.86 0.84 18.25
N GLU A 65 -15.15 1.80 19.09
CA GLU A 65 -14.36 3.02 19.18
C GLU A 65 -12.88 2.72 19.41
N LYS A 66 -12.58 1.73 20.24
CA LYS A 66 -11.22 1.34 20.57
C LYS A 66 -10.42 0.92 19.35
N ILE A 67 -11.03 0.18 18.41
CA ILE A 67 -10.36 -0.27 17.19
C ILE A 67 -9.92 0.94 16.35
N TYR A 68 -10.84 1.85 16.09
CA TYR A 68 -10.53 3.02 15.24
C TYR A 68 -9.55 3.97 15.92
N LYS A 69 -9.67 4.13 17.23
CA LYS A 69 -8.75 4.93 18.01
C LYS A 69 -7.33 4.35 17.94
N THR A 70 -7.20 3.03 18.08
CA THR A 70 -5.92 2.34 17.98
C THR A 70 -5.29 2.55 16.61
N LEU A 71 -6.05 2.43 15.53
CA LEU A 71 -5.57 2.63 14.17
C LEU A 71 -5.06 4.07 13.96
N LEU A 72 -5.83 5.06 14.41
CA LEU A 72 -5.43 6.46 14.31
C LEU A 72 -4.17 6.76 15.13
N GLN A 73 -4.06 6.18 16.32
CA GLN A 73 -2.86 6.34 17.14
C GLN A 73 -1.64 5.70 16.50
N LYS A 74 -1.80 4.54 15.87
CA LYS A 74 -0.71 3.87 15.15
C LYS A 74 -0.22 4.69 13.96
N ASN A 75 -1.11 5.38 13.28
CA ASN A 75 -0.73 6.23 12.14
C ASN A 75 0.33 7.27 12.52
N ARG A 76 0.35 7.69 13.77
CA ARG A 76 1.34 8.66 14.25
C ARG A 76 2.76 8.12 14.14
N ASP A 77 2.94 6.82 14.28
CA ASP A 77 4.26 6.18 14.28
C ASP A 77 4.70 5.70 12.89
N ILE A 78 3.81 5.75 11.90
CA ILE A 78 4.10 5.32 10.54
C ILE A 78 4.75 6.48 9.77
N VAL A 79 5.93 6.24 9.20
CA VAL A 79 6.65 7.26 8.43
C VAL A 79 6.10 7.36 7.00
N HIS A 80 5.88 6.23 6.36
CA HIS A 80 5.38 6.16 4.98
C HIS A 80 4.05 5.41 4.96
N GLY A 81 3.00 6.12 4.55
CA GLY A 81 1.67 5.54 4.47
C GLY A 81 0.86 5.66 5.75
N ALA A 82 -0.33 5.14 5.71
CA ALA A 82 -1.27 5.20 6.83
C ALA A 82 -2.34 4.11 6.70
N PHE A 83 -2.95 3.77 7.83
CA PHE A 83 -4.20 3.03 7.82
C PHE A 83 -5.31 3.96 7.38
N VAL A 84 -6.11 3.53 6.41
CA VAL A 84 -7.29 4.25 5.95
C VAL A 84 -8.48 3.30 5.89
N LEU A 85 -9.68 3.85 5.90
CA LEU A 85 -10.91 3.07 5.77
C LEU A 85 -11.53 3.32 4.41
N ASP A 86 -12.19 2.30 3.87
CA ASP A 86 -13.04 2.50 2.69
C ASP A 86 -14.37 3.15 3.10
N ASN A 87 -15.28 3.33 2.14
CA ASN A 87 -16.55 4.01 2.38
C ASN A 87 -17.48 3.25 3.35
N THR A 88 -17.26 1.95 3.55
CA THR A 88 -18.04 1.18 4.52
C THR A 88 -17.60 1.46 5.96
N GLY A 89 -16.40 1.99 6.15
CA GLY A 89 -15.80 2.19 7.46
C GLY A 89 -15.33 0.89 8.11
N ARG A 90 -15.33 -0.22 7.38
CA ARG A 90 -15.00 -1.55 7.91
C ARG A 90 -13.76 -2.19 7.30
N ARG A 91 -13.40 -1.79 6.09
CA ARG A 91 -12.22 -2.35 5.42
C ARG A 91 -11.03 -1.45 5.69
N VAL A 92 -10.04 -2.00 6.37
CA VAL A 92 -8.81 -1.28 6.69
C VAL A 92 -7.79 -1.54 5.59
N ILE A 93 -7.27 -0.46 5.03
CA ILE A 93 -6.37 -0.45 3.90
C ILE A 93 -5.10 0.31 4.31
N PHE A 94 -3.94 -0.20 3.90
CA PHE A 94 -2.71 0.60 3.94
C PHE A 94 -2.69 1.43 2.67
N ARG A 95 -2.45 2.74 2.81
CA ARG A 95 -2.40 3.65 1.67
C ARG A 95 -1.22 4.59 1.80
N ASP A 96 -0.50 4.79 0.71
CA ASP A 96 0.50 5.83 0.60
C ASP A 96 0.41 6.48 -0.77
N THR A 97 0.88 7.71 -0.87
CA THR A 97 0.91 8.45 -2.13
C THR A 97 2.24 9.15 -2.27
N LEU A 98 2.74 9.22 -3.49
CA LEU A 98 3.98 9.93 -3.82
C LEU A 98 3.74 10.84 -5.02
N PRO A 99 4.27 12.08 -5.00
CA PRO A 99 4.29 12.89 -6.21
C PRO A 99 5.17 12.20 -7.26
N THR A 100 4.75 12.21 -8.51
CA THR A 100 5.54 11.60 -9.58
C THR A 100 6.67 12.50 -10.06
N ASP A 101 6.59 13.79 -9.75
CA ASP A 101 7.62 14.75 -10.11
C ASP A 101 8.91 14.47 -9.33
N ASN A 102 9.99 14.20 -10.06
CA ASN A 102 11.31 13.84 -9.49
C ASN A 102 11.28 12.60 -8.58
N MET A 103 10.30 11.71 -8.77
CA MET A 103 10.17 10.49 -7.99
C MET A 103 11.36 9.55 -8.24
N ALA A 104 11.99 9.08 -7.18
CA ALA A 104 13.12 8.15 -7.26
C ALA A 104 12.71 6.74 -6.86
N GLN A 105 13.45 5.75 -7.36
CA GLN A 105 13.20 4.34 -7.07
C GLN A 105 13.21 4.06 -5.55
N ASN A 106 14.16 4.63 -4.82
CA ASN A 106 14.25 4.41 -3.38
C ASN A 106 13.03 4.93 -2.62
N GLU A 107 12.39 5.99 -3.12
CA GLU A 107 11.17 6.51 -2.49
C GLU A 107 10.01 5.52 -2.62
N VAL A 108 9.83 4.95 -3.81
CA VAL A 108 8.80 3.94 -4.06
C VAL A 108 9.06 2.70 -3.21
N MET A 109 10.31 2.24 -3.18
CA MET A 109 10.69 1.07 -2.39
C MET A 109 10.51 1.32 -0.89
N ALA A 110 10.83 2.52 -0.40
CA ALA A 110 10.64 2.85 1.01
C ALA A 110 9.16 2.80 1.41
N SER A 111 8.27 3.32 0.58
CA SER A 111 6.82 3.25 0.82
C SER A 111 6.32 1.81 0.88
N ILE A 112 6.73 0.98 -0.07
CA ILE A 112 6.32 -0.42 -0.11
C ILE A 112 6.88 -1.19 1.09
N ASN A 113 8.17 -0.98 1.41
CA ASN A 113 8.81 -1.66 2.54
C ASN A 113 8.21 -1.25 3.88
N SER A 114 7.70 -0.03 3.99
CA SER A 114 6.99 0.44 5.19
C SER A 114 5.82 -0.47 5.54
N LEU A 115 5.05 -0.90 4.53
CA LEU A 115 3.96 -1.85 4.75
C LEU A 115 4.47 -3.18 5.30
N GLY A 116 5.55 -3.71 4.73
CA GLY A 116 6.12 -4.98 5.18
C GLY A 116 6.54 -4.93 6.65
N ILE A 117 7.16 -3.84 7.07
CA ILE A 117 7.55 -3.63 8.46
C ILE A 117 6.31 -3.54 9.35
N LEU A 118 5.31 -2.76 8.93
CA LEU A 118 4.07 -2.57 9.66
C LEU A 118 3.34 -3.91 9.86
N VAL A 119 3.19 -4.69 8.80
CA VAL A 119 2.54 -6.00 8.88
C VAL A 119 3.30 -6.91 9.85
N GLY A 120 4.63 -6.95 9.77
CA GLY A 120 5.45 -7.77 10.67
C GLY A 120 5.30 -7.40 12.14
N GLU A 121 5.19 -6.11 12.45
CA GLU A 121 5.12 -5.63 13.82
C GLU A 121 3.70 -5.62 14.40
N PHE A 122 2.68 -5.51 13.55
CA PHE A 122 1.31 -5.25 13.98
C PHE A 122 0.33 -6.39 13.67
N THR A 123 0.83 -7.54 13.22
CA THR A 123 0.00 -8.67 12.79
C THR A 123 -0.96 -9.14 13.88
N ASN A 124 -0.48 -9.31 15.11
CA ASN A 124 -1.31 -9.82 16.19
C ASN A 124 -2.48 -8.90 16.52
N GLU A 125 -2.22 -7.60 16.56
CA GLU A 125 -3.25 -6.60 16.81
C GLU A 125 -4.26 -6.57 15.66
N MET A 126 -3.82 -6.71 14.42
CA MET A 126 -4.72 -6.75 13.26
C MET A 126 -5.64 -7.98 13.33
N ILE A 127 -5.11 -9.14 13.72
CA ILE A 127 -5.91 -10.34 13.90
C ILE A 127 -6.99 -10.11 14.96
N GLU A 128 -6.64 -9.53 16.10
CA GLU A 128 -7.61 -9.22 17.14
C GLU A 128 -8.69 -8.24 16.67
N MET A 129 -8.29 -7.20 15.96
CA MET A 129 -9.25 -6.21 15.46
C MET A 129 -10.16 -6.76 14.36
N SER A 130 -9.78 -7.84 13.69
CA SER A 130 -10.56 -8.47 12.62
C SER A 130 -11.62 -9.46 13.16
N LYS A 131 -11.59 -9.76 14.44
CA LYS A 131 -12.56 -10.64 15.06
C LYS A 131 -13.84 -9.88 15.40
#